data_8e624d20b28bea06922672427496a69c
#
_entry.id   8e624d20b28bea06922672427496a69c
#
_cell.length_a   1.000
_cell.length_b   1.000
_cell.length_c   1.000
_cell.angle_alpha   90.00
_cell.angle_beta   90.00
_cell.angle_gamma   90.00
#
_symmetry.space_group_name_H-M   'P 1'
#
loop_
_entity.id
_entity.type
_entity.pdbx_description
1 polymer ?
#
loop_
_entity_poly.entity_id
_entity_poly.type
_entity_poly.pdbx_seq_one_letter_code
_entity_poly.pdbx_strand_id
1 'polypeptide(L)' 'MIKQKGNILDTKDKIKNYYQKLVEVKVNLGRNKFVSYKGKITSIYPALFTITPISEYKGKTAFSYSEFMCGIVDIKEI' A
#
# COMPACT_ATOMS: atom_id res chain seq x y z
N MET A 1 -8.24 4.73 26.77
CA MET A 1 -7.22 5.00 26.07
C MET A 1 -7.40 4.97 24.62
N ILE A 2 -6.81 5.82 23.96
CA ILE A 2 -6.96 5.91 22.65
C ILE A 2 -5.99 5.15 21.91
N LYS A 3 -6.41 4.42 21.00
CA LYS A 3 -5.58 3.72 20.26
C LYS A 3 -5.12 4.48 19.16
N GLN A 4 -3.93 4.69 18.98
CA GLN A 4 -3.45 5.41 17.92
C GLN A 4 -3.38 4.56 16.74
N LYS A 5 -4.33 4.56 15.94
CA LYS A 5 -4.27 3.88 14.79
C LYS A 5 -3.46 4.57 13.84
N GLY A 6 -2.78 4.09 12.94
CA GLY A 6 -2.06 4.79 11.94
C GLY A 6 -0.72 5.31 12.37
N ASN A 7 -0.13 4.71 13.34
CA ASN A 7 1.20 5.10 13.71
C ASN A 7 2.12 4.76 12.56
N ILE A 8 3.00 5.67 12.21
CA ILE A 8 3.91 5.48 11.10
C ILE A 8 4.82 4.29 11.28
N LEU A 9 5.29 4.06 12.48
CA LEU A 9 6.16 2.92 12.72
C LEU A 9 5.43 1.61 12.51
N ASP A 10 4.19 1.52 12.96
CA ASP A 10 3.39 0.33 12.75
C ASP A 10 3.12 0.12 11.28
N THR A 11 2.89 1.20 10.56
CA THR A 11 2.61 1.13 9.15
C THR A 11 3.82 0.62 8.40
N LYS A 12 5.00 1.12 8.75
CA LYS A 12 6.21 0.67 8.12
C LYS A 12 6.45 -0.82 8.38
N ASP A 13 6.16 -1.28 9.56
CA ASP A 13 6.33 -2.68 9.88
C ASP A 13 5.39 -3.54 9.06
N LYS A 14 4.17 -3.10 8.88
CA LYS A 14 3.24 -3.83 8.06
C LYS A 14 3.73 -3.92 6.63
N ILE A 15 4.21 -2.82 6.10
CA ILE A 15 4.70 -2.80 4.73
C ILE A 15 5.95 -3.69 4.60
N LYS A 16 6.81 -3.67 5.60
CA LYS A 16 7.99 -4.52 5.56
C LYS A 16 7.62 -5.99 5.56
N ASN A 17 6.55 -6.35 6.25
CA ASN A 17 6.11 -7.74 6.27
C ASN A 17 5.63 -8.20 4.90
N TYR A 18 5.23 -7.27 4.05
CA TYR A 18 4.78 -7.61 2.72
C TYR A 18 5.90 -7.46 1.67
N TYR A 19 7.09 -7.05 2.11
CA TYR A 19 8.17 -6.77 1.17
C TYR A 19 8.50 -8.00 0.33
N GLN A 20 8.49 -7.82 -0.96
CA GLN A 20 8.76 -8.87 -1.92
C GLN A 20 7.76 -10.03 -1.88
N LYS A 21 6.61 -9.82 -1.27
CA LYS A 21 5.56 -10.82 -1.29
C LYS A 21 4.50 -10.39 -2.28
N LEU A 22 3.80 -11.37 -2.83
CA LEU A 22 2.72 -11.06 -3.74
C LEU A 22 1.54 -10.53 -2.92
N VAL A 23 1.04 -9.38 -3.28
CA VAL A 23 -0.06 -8.74 -2.55
C VAL A 23 -1.08 -8.22 -3.54
N GLU A 24 -2.29 -8.05 -3.06
CA GLU A 24 -3.33 -7.41 -3.82
C GLU A 24 -3.44 -5.97 -3.32
N VAL A 25 -3.40 -5.02 -4.23
CA VAL A 25 -3.43 -3.61 -3.89
C VAL A 25 -4.74 -3.02 -4.38
N LYS A 26 -5.45 -2.34 -3.51
CA LYS A 26 -6.70 -1.69 -3.87
C LYS A 26 -6.52 -0.20 -3.64
N VAL A 27 -6.72 0.58 -4.66
CA VAL A 27 -6.51 2.02 -4.59
C VAL A 27 -7.84 2.74 -4.72
N ASN A 28 -8.10 3.66 -3.83
CA ASN A 28 -9.30 4.47 -3.86
C ASN A 28 -9.01 5.71 -4.68
N LEU A 29 -9.68 5.84 -5.82
CA LEU A 29 -9.48 6.99 -6.69
C LEU A 29 -10.48 8.11 -6.42
N GLY A 30 -11.30 7.96 -5.40
CA GLY A 30 -12.29 8.96 -5.07
C GLY A 30 -13.66 8.35 -5.08
N ARG A 31 -14.71 9.16 -4.87
CA ARG A 31 -16.03 8.73 -4.80
C ARG A 31 -16.36 7.45 -5.46
N ASN A 32 -16.50 6.39 -4.78
CA ASN A 32 -16.94 5.12 -5.30
C ASN A 32 -16.11 4.57 -6.45
N LYS A 33 -14.89 5.06 -6.61
CA LYS A 33 -14.02 4.55 -7.64
C LYS A 33 -12.84 3.87 -7.01
N PHE A 34 -12.64 2.60 -7.35
CA PHE A 34 -11.53 1.83 -6.84
C PHE A 34 -10.89 1.07 -7.98
N VAL A 35 -9.59 0.89 -7.93
CA VAL A 35 -8.91 -0.03 -8.83
C VAL A 35 -8.11 -0.98 -7.98
N SER A 36 -7.94 -2.18 -8.44
CA SER A 36 -7.10 -3.13 -7.73
C SER A 36 -6.19 -3.84 -8.70
N TYR A 37 -5.05 -4.25 -8.21
CA TYR A 37 -4.11 -4.99 -9.02
C TYR A 37 -3.24 -5.81 -8.09
N LYS A 38 -2.51 -6.76 -8.64
CA LYS A 38 -1.63 -7.59 -7.86
C LYS A 38 -0.20 -7.22 -8.20
N GLY A 39 0.65 -7.25 -7.22
CA GLY A 39 2.04 -6.90 -7.43
C GLY A 39 2.88 -7.24 -6.23
N LYS A 40 4.13 -6.79 -6.25
CA LYS A 40 5.04 -7.00 -5.15
C LYS A 40 5.57 -5.68 -4.68
N ILE A 41 5.77 -5.55 -3.39
CA ILE A 41 6.42 -4.36 -2.87
C ILE A 41 7.90 -4.55 -3.12
N THR A 42 8.48 -3.71 -3.94
CA THR A 42 9.87 -3.87 -4.35
C THR A 42 10.82 -2.85 -3.75
N SER A 43 10.31 -1.77 -3.22
CA SER A 43 11.17 -0.77 -2.58
C SER A 43 10.45 -0.12 -1.43
N ILE A 44 11.19 0.10 -0.35
CA ILE A 44 10.65 0.76 0.83
C ILE A 44 11.58 1.91 1.16
N TYR A 45 11.03 3.10 1.19
CA TYR A 45 11.79 4.31 1.47
C TYR A 45 11.29 4.92 2.78
N PRO A 46 12.00 5.90 3.32
CA PRO A 46 11.57 6.49 4.58
C PRO A 46 10.17 7.10 4.58
N ALA A 47 9.73 7.62 3.45
CA ALA A 47 8.44 8.29 3.39
C ALA A 47 7.43 7.59 2.50
N LEU A 48 7.84 6.62 1.71
CA LEU A 48 6.94 5.96 0.79
C LEU A 48 7.43 4.57 0.42
N PHE A 49 6.61 3.84 -0.28
CA PHE A 49 7.01 2.52 -0.78
C PHE A 49 6.49 2.39 -2.21
N THR A 50 7.09 1.49 -2.97
CA THR A 50 6.67 1.27 -4.34
C THR A 50 6.29 -0.18 -4.56
N ILE A 51 5.39 -0.38 -5.49
CA ILE A 51 4.88 -1.70 -5.81
C ILE A 51 5.07 -1.93 -7.30
N THR A 52 5.57 -3.10 -7.66
CA THR A 52 5.71 -3.46 -9.06
C THR A 52 4.58 -4.38 -9.43
N PRO A 53 3.67 -3.96 -10.32
CA PRO A 53 2.55 -4.83 -10.70
C PRO A 53 3.04 -6.05 -11.45
N ILE A 54 2.38 -7.17 -11.27
CA ILE A 54 2.75 -8.37 -11.98
C ILE A 54 2.03 -8.46 -13.32
N SER A 55 1.08 -7.56 -13.58
CA SER A 55 0.39 -7.54 -14.86
C SER A 55 0.43 -6.12 -15.37
N GLU A 56 -0.10 -5.92 -16.57
CA GLU A 56 -0.10 -4.61 -17.13
C GLU A 56 -0.96 -3.68 -16.32
N TYR A 57 -0.38 -2.72 -15.71
CA TYR A 57 -1.12 -1.74 -14.93
C TYR A 57 -0.37 -0.42 -15.06
N LYS A 58 -1.07 0.58 -15.51
CA LYS A 58 -0.44 1.87 -15.74
C LYS A 58 -0.88 2.94 -14.80
N GLY A 59 -1.32 2.61 -13.65
CA GLY A 59 -1.72 3.60 -12.66
C GLY A 59 -0.60 3.92 -11.70
N LYS A 60 -0.98 4.48 -10.57
CA LYS A 60 -0.04 4.86 -9.56
C LYS A 60 0.52 3.63 -8.88
N THR A 61 1.82 3.57 -8.71
CA THR A 61 2.47 2.44 -8.05
C THR A 61 3.32 2.85 -6.87
N ALA A 62 3.47 4.14 -6.59
CA ALA A 62 4.20 4.61 -5.43
C ALA A 62 3.21 5.26 -4.48
N PHE A 63 3.28 4.89 -3.21
CA PHE A 63 2.33 5.38 -2.21
C PHE A 63 3.06 5.80 -0.97
N SER A 64 2.57 6.84 -0.32
CA SER A 64 3.15 7.24 0.96
C SER A 64 2.51 6.42 2.07
N TYR A 65 3.18 6.40 3.20
CA TYR A 65 2.61 5.70 4.35
C TYR A 65 1.35 6.39 4.82
N SER A 66 1.27 7.70 4.65
CA SER A 66 0.06 8.42 5.00
C SER A 66 -1.12 7.96 4.18
N GLU A 67 -0.91 7.70 2.91
CA GLU A 67 -2.00 7.21 2.05
C GLU A 67 -2.48 5.85 2.52
N PHE A 68 -1.57 5.00 2.96
CA PHE A 68 -1.94 3.70 3.47
C PHE A 68 -2.71 3.85 4.80
N MET A 69 -2.26 4.74 5.65
CA MET A 69 -2.91 4.98 6.92
C MET A 69 -4.30 5.57 6.76
N CYS A 70 -4.49 6.40 5.76
CA CYS A 70 -5.79 7.01 5.51
C CYS A 70 -6.76 6.11 4.76
N GLY A 71 -6.31 4.96 4.32
CA GLY A 71 -7.19 4.07 3.60
C GLY A 71 -7.30 4.35 2.12
N ILE A 72 -6.46 5.22 1.59
CA ILE A 72 -6.46 5.50 0.17
C ILE A 72 -5.94 4.29 -0.59
N VAL A 73 -4.98 3.59 -0.01
CA VAL A 73 -4.48 2.36 -0.58
C VAL A 73 -4.59 1.25 0.46
N ASP A 74 -5.01 0.08 0.03
CA ASP A 74 -5.17 -1.06 0.92
C ASP A 74 -4.37 -2.20 0.32
N ILE A 75 -3.68 -2.95 1.17
CA ILE A 75 -2.80 -4.03 0.74
C ILE A 75 -3.15 -5.28 1.49
N LYS A 76 -3.32 -6.36 0.74
CA LYS A 76 -3.61 -7.64 1.35
C LYS A 76 -2.67 -8.67 0.81
N GLU A 77 -2.20 -9.54 1.65
CA GLU A 77 -1.34 -10.63 1.22
C GLU A 77 -2.21 -11.67 0.52
N ILE A 78 -1.75 -12.17 -0.60
CA ILE A 78 -2.51 -13.17 -1.36
C ILE A 78 -2.18 -14.57 -0.91
#